data_52ac77570ab2426e9032fa0a283c14a1
#
_entry.id   52ac77570ab2426e9032fa0a283c14a1
#
_cell.length_a   1.000
_cell.length_b   1.000
_cell.length_c   1.000
_cell.angle_alpha   90.00
_cell.angle_beta   90.00
_cell.angle_gamma   90.00
#
_symmetry.space_group_name_H-M   'P 1'
#
loop_
_entity.id
_entity.type
_entity.pdbx_description
1 polymer ?
#
loop_
_entity_poly.entity_id
_entity_poly.type
_entity_poly.pdbx_seq_one_letter_code
_entity_poly.pdbx_strand_id
1 'polypeptide(L)'
;MPNICGNFVTPHGRWPTRTLALVSAIIMASALICPGAGDDRQAAATSSGILEATQYPGSLIGLQYESWFTPHNAGDYQTAEALPILGKYNSYDTRVIRQHEEWFEDLGINWLLLDWSNMLWMQPEWEKQDGGTRELKDATTLLFKTYRQLAKEGKHPPKLVIMLGLQNGAQVPNDIQRINGIIAWTKANFLDNPEYKNLWLYYQGKPLLTILFNVGLSCADIQVRTSGIVAPDWTVRWMGSQLQATHVENCGFWSWMDGTIRQLVTSKERDFEETVVTPSCFPIPRGWLDPRATGRDHGAPYLESWEVAFETHPKFIQIHQWNEFAGQLAGQGAGPAHDIYGDEYNLEFSDDLEPTQLGACAYRGCGGWGYYYLNLTKAILSLYQEVTPDITILALSAPFQTIVKEKDLPLDWETLGNNPKSYTLMLDGRVVADKLLGNSYTLSLAAVPPGKHHLTLIAHGVHTYFDLSPAKLTTRSSQPLPVTSEMDFAYSPDARQN
;
A
#
# COMPACT_ATOMS: atom_id res chain seq x y z
N MET A 1 -35.21 28.31 15.99
CA MET A 1 -36.56 27.76 15.77
C MET A 1 -36.78 27.65 14.26
N PRO A 2 -37.22 26.55 13.68
CA PRO A 2 -37.60 25.27 14.25
C PRO A 2 -36.73 24.09 13.71
N ASN A 3 -36.80 22.98 14.44
CA ASN A 3 -36.30 21.64 14.11
C ASN A 3 -36.86 21.07 12.83
N ILE A 4 -36.04 20.46 12.01
CA ILE A 4 -36.45 19.43 11.06
C ILE A 4 -35.53 18.23 11.23
N CYS A 5 -36.03 17.22 11.94
CA CYS A 5 -35.52 15.86 11.88
C CYS A 5 -35.95 15.26 10.53
N GLY A 6 -35.01 15.00 9.65
CA GLY A 6 -35.23 14.22 8.43
C GLY A 6 -34.51 12.89 8.55
N ASN A 7 -35.26 11.81 8.68
CA ASN A 7 -34.79 10.45 8.59
C ASN A 7 -34.18 10.20 7.21
N PHE A 8 -32.89 9.95 7.13
CA PHE A 8 -32.27 9.39 5.92
C PHE A 8 -32.22 7.87 6.06
N VAL A 9 -33.13 7.25 5.33
CA VAL A 9 -33.10 5.82 5.01
C VAL A 9 -31.98 5.61 4.01
N THR A 10 -31.00 4.79 4.36
CA THR A 10 -29.96 4.34 3.44
C THR A 10 -30.55 3.35 2.42
N PRO A 11 -30.39 3.55 1.13
CA PRO A 11 -30.73 2.50 0.17
C PRO A 11 -29.57 1.52 0.07
N HIS A 12 -29.79 0.30 0.50
CA HIS A 12 -28.96 -0.85 0.12
C HIS A 12 -29.09 -1.06 -1.40
N GLY A 13 -28.15 -0.55 -2.15
CA GLY A 13 -28.04 -0.83 -3.58
C GLY A 13 -27.44 -2.23 -3.78
N ARG A 14 -28.27 -3.18 -4.16
CA ARG A 14 -27.81 -4.47 -4.72
C ARG A 14 -27.14 -4.18 -6.05
N TRP A 15 -25.86 -4.50 -6.17
CA TRP A 15 -25.14 -4.48 -7.43
C TRP A 15 -25.45 -5.72 -8.27
N PRO A 16 -25.56 -5.60 -9.59
CA PRO A 16 -25.91 -6.75 -10.43
C PRO A 16 -24.69 -7.66 -10.65
N THR A 17 -24.91 -8.93 -10.41
CA THR A 17 -24.02 -10.10 -10.61
C THR A 17 -23.59 -10.34 -12.08
N ARG A 18 -23.13 -9.34 -12.82
CA ARG A 18 -22.81 -9.52 -14.24
C ARG A 18 -21.34 -9.34 -14.63
N THR A 19 -20.44 -8.99 -13.73
CA THR A 19 -19.06 -8.64 -14.09
C THR A 19 -18.07 -9.81 -13.91
N LEU A 20 -18.42 -10.87 -13.20
CA LEU A 20 -17.52 -12.01 -12.93
C LEU A 20 -17.30 -12.98 -14.11
N ALA A 21 -18.10 -12.88 -15.17
CA ALA A 21 -17.95 -13.78 -16.33
C ALA A 21 -16.85 -13.35 -17.32
N LEU A 22 -16.33 -12.12 -17.23
CA LEU A 22 -15.35 -11.63 -18.20
C LEU A 22 -13.90 -12.00 -17.86
N VAL A 23 -13.56 -12.12 -16.60
CA VAL A 23 -12.18 -12.49 -16.20
C VAL A 23 -11.85 -13.93 -16.59
N SER A 24 -12.83 -14.84 -16.46
CA SER A 24 -12.66 -16.25 -16.88
C SER A 24 -12.56 -16.43 -18.39
N ALA A 25 -13.12 -15.53 -19.19
CA ALA A 25 -13.08 -15.65 -20.66
C ALA A 25 -11.76 -15.14 -21.26
N ILE A 26 -11.08 -14.21 -20.59
CA ILE A 26 -9.79 -13.67 -21.06
C ILE A 26 -8.65 -14.67 -20.79
N ILE A 27 -8.73 -15.46 -19.71
CA ILE A 27 -7.71 -16.47 -19.38
C ILE A 27 -7.72 -17.64 -20.36
N MET A 28 -8.87 -17.98 -20.98
CA MET A 28 -8.96 -19.08 -21.96
C MET A 28 -8.52 -18.74 -23.37
N ALA A 29 -8.38 -17.46 -23.72
CA ALA A 29 -7.98 -17.06 -25.07
C ALA A 29 -6.45 -16.96 -25.26
N SER A 30 -5.67 -16.95 -24.15
CA SER A 30 -4.21 -16.82 -24.20
C SER A 30 -3.42 -18.13 -24.12
N ALA A 31 -4.09 -19.28 -24.08
CA ALA A 31 -3.45 -20.60 -23.93
C ALA A 31 -2.88 -21.19 -25.23
N LEU A 32 -2.66 -20.37 -26.23
CA LEU A 32 -1.97 -20.80 -27.45
C LEU A 32 -0.69 -19.98 -27.65
N ILE A 33 0.44 -20.68 -27.36
CA ILE A 33 1.80 -20.39 -27.86
C ILE A 33 2.66 -19.44 -27.00
N CYS A 34 3.56 -19.96 -26.20
CA CYS A 34 5.01 -20.02 -26.44
C CYS A 34 5.71 -20.60 -25.22
N PRO A 35 6.44 -21.69 -25.30
CA PRO A 35 7.37 -22.09 -24.26
C PRO A 35 8.64 -21.24 -24.41
N GLY A 36 8.90 -20.32 -23.48
CA GLY A 36 10.11 -19.51 -23.46
C GLY A 36 10.02 -18.11 -22.88
N ALA A 37 8.82 -17.61 -22.55
CA ALA A 37 8.67 -16.22 -22.08
C ALA A 37 8.95 -15.99 -20.57
N GLY A 38 9.13 -17.04 -19.79
CA GLY A 38 9.36 -16.95 -18.34
C GLY A 38 10.76 -16.46 -17.96
N ASP A 39 11.78 -16.82 -18.76
CA ASP A 39 13.18 -16.49 -18.45
C ASP A 39 13.58 -15.07 -18.91
N ASP A 40 12.96 -14.56 -19.96
CA ASP A 40 13.34 -13.26 -20.51
C ASP A 40 12.85 -12.05 -19.67
N ARG A 41 11.75 -12.21 -18.91
CA ARG A 41 11.24 -11.14 -18.05
C ARG A 41 12.10 -10.94 -16.80
N GLN A 42 12.57 -12.03 -16.23
CA GLN A 42 13.51 -11.99 -15.11
C GLN A 42 14.91 -11.54 -15.56
N ALA A 43 15.32 -11.91 -16.79
CA ALA A 43 16.58 -11.49 -17.38
C ALA A 43 16.62 -9.98 -17.72
N ALA A 44 15.50 -9.35 -18.08
CA ALA A 44 15.44 -7.91 -18.31
C ALA A 44 15.55 -7.10 -17.01
N ALA A 45 15.10 -7.66 -15.88
CA ALA A 45 15.26 -7.06 -14.55
C ALA A 45 16.66 -7.28 -13.95
N THR A 46 17.41 -8.28 -14.43
CA THR A 46 18.70 -8.71 -13.85
C THR A 46 19.92 -8.04 -14.46
N SER A 47 19.77 -7.17 -15.46
CA SER A 47 20.92 -6.41 -15.94
C SER A 47 21.30 -5.33 -14.93
N SER A 48 22.56 -5.26 -14.49
CA SER A 48 23.15 -4.18 -13.67
C SER A 48 23.09 -2.80 -14.35
N GLY A 49 22.21 -2.66 -15.35
CA GLY A 49 22.06 -1.51 -16.21
C GLY A 49 20.96 -0.52 -15.76
N ILE A 50 20.77 0.49 -16.59
CA ILE A 50 19.69 1.46 -16.47
C ILE A 50 18.35 0.73 -16.71
N LEU A 51 17.37 0.94 -15.81
CA LEU A 51 16.00 0.53 -16.04
C LEU A 51 15.24 1.68 -16.71
N GLU A 52 14.95 1.52 -18.00
CA GLU A 52 14.15 2.47 -18.77
C GLU A 52 12.71 1.95 -18.86
N ALA A 53 11.79 2.71 -18.27
CA ALA A 53 10.40 2.29 -18.13
C ALA A 53 9.70 1.99 -19.47
N THR A 54 9.99 2.76 -20.53
CA THR A 54 9.40 2.56 -21.86
C THR A 54 9.85 1.27 -22.53
N GLN A 55 10.97 0.70 -22.10
CA GLN A 55 11.54 -0.54 -22.65
C GLN A 55 11.20 -1.76 -21.81
N TYR A 56 10.67 -1.58 -20.59
CA TYR A 56 10.31 -2.69 -19.72
C TYR A 56 9.04 -3.39 -20.23
N PRO A 57 9.05 -4.70 -20.40
CA PRO A 57 7.89 -5.44 -20.89
C PRO A 57 6.89 -5.68 -19.76
N GLY A 58 5.78 -5.00 -19.75
CA GLY A 58 4.72 -5.13 -18.74
C GLY A 58 4.73 -4.02 -17.70
N SER A 59 4.07 -4.26 -16.57
CA SER A 59 3.93 -3.30 -15.49
C SER A 59 5.17 -3.23 -14.61
N LEU A 60 5.52 -2.03 -14.19
CA LEU A 60 6.56 -1.75 -13.20
C LEU A 60 5.92 -1.65 -11.80
N ILE A 61 6.31 -2.55 -10.92
CA ILE A 61 5.78 -2.59 -9.55
C ILE A 61 6.63 -1.68 -8.67
N GLY A 62 5.99 -0.66 -8.11
CA GLY A 62 6.58 0.30 -7.19
C GLY A 62 6.06 0.15 -5.78
N LEU A 63 6.82 0.67 -4.82
CA LEU A 63 6.46 0.66 -3.41
C LEU A 63 6.85 1.98 -2.78
N GLN A 64 5.92 2.64 -2.09
CA GLN A 64 6.23 3.85 -1.34
C GLN A 64 7.02 3.48 -0.09
N TYR A 65 8.04 4.27 0.21
CA TYR A 65 9.03 3.99 1.24
C TYR A 65 9.39 5.23 2.05
N GLU A 66 9.27 5.09 3.38
CA GLU A 66 9.61 6.13 4.32
C GLU A 66 11.01 5.93 4.90
N SER A 67 11.85 6.97 4.80
CA SER A 67 13.21 6.95 5.35
C SER A 67 13.39 7.96 6.49
N TRP A 68 12.35 8.23 7.24
CA TRP A 68 12.32 9.28 8.26
C TRP A 68 12.48 8.80 9.71
N PHE A 69 12.60 7.50 9.96
CA PHE A 69 12.87 6.95 11.29
C PHE A 69 14.31 7.27 11.70
N THR A 70 14.49 8.42 12.34
CA THR A 70 15.80 8.98 12.68
C THR A 70 15.89 9.23 14.19
N PRO A 71 17.07 9.52 14.78
CA PRO A 71 17.18 9.78 16.19
C PRO A 71 16.26 10.88 16.72
N HIS A 72 15.94 11.90 15.91
CA HIS A 72 15.03 12.98 16.31
C HIS A 72 13.57 12.61 16.06
N ASN A 73 13.28 11.76 15.07
CA ASN A 73 11.96 11.25 14.75
C ASN A 73 11.69 9.85 15.34
N ALA A 74 12.55 9.34 16.23
CA ALA A 74 12.29 8.08 16.94
C ALA A 74 10.98 8.12 17.76
N GLY A 75 10.41 9.31 17.96
CA GLY A 75 9.07 9.51 18.49
C GLY A 75 7.94 8.97 17.62
N ASP A 76 8.19 8.73 16.31
CA ASP A 76 7.17 8.21 15.38
C ASP A 76 6.65 6.84 15.81
N TYR A 77 7.48 6.04 16.49
CA TYR A 77 7.02 4.80 17.10
C TYR A 77 6.21 4.97 18.40
N GLN A 78 6.07 6.18 18.93
CA GLN A 78 5.32 6.40 20.19
C GLN A 78 3.82 6.29 19.99
N THR A 79 3.34 6.61 18.79
CA THR A 79 1.92 6.54 18.43
C THR A 79 1.59 5.29 17.60
N ALA A 80 2.59 4.55 17.12
CA ALA A 80 2.39 3.32 16.37
C ALA A 80 1.74 2.23 17.24
N GLU A 81 0.68 1.62 16.74
CA GLU A 81 0.02 0.48 17.41
C GLU A 81 0.66 -0.86 17.05
N ALA A 82 1.29 -0.95 15.89
CA ALA A 82 2.10 -2.09 15.49
C ALA A 82 3.58 -1.71 15.46
N LEU A 83 4.45 -2.64 15.81
CA LEU A 83 5.89 -2.45 15.74
C LEU A 83 6.48 -3.31 14.62
N PRO A 84 7.43 -2.77 13.84
CA PRO A 84 8.15 -3.58 12.87
C PRO A 84 8.74 -4.83 13.49
N ILE A 85 8.81 -5.93 12.75
CA ILE A 85 9.47 -7.15 13.23
C ILE A 85 10.96 -6.92 13.51
N LEU A 86 11.55 -5.94 12.82
CA LEU A 86 12.93 -5.50 13.03
C LEU A 86 13.13 -4.66 14.30
N GLY A 87 12.05 -4.41 15.04
CA GLY A 87 12.04 -3.54 16.21
C GLY A 87 11.96 -2.06 15.84
N LYS A 88 12.10 -1.19 16.83
CA LYS A 88 12.16 0.27 16.63
C LYS A 88 13.49 0.64 15.98
N TYR A 89 13.60 0.41 14.70
CA TYR A 89 14.81 0.70 13.94
C TYR A 89 14.94 2.19 13.62
N ASN A 90 16.10 2.52 13.09
CA ASN A 90 16.34 3.83 12.53
C ASN A 90 16.84 3.69 11.07
N SER A 91 16.44 4.63 10.23
CA SER A 91 16.77 4.62 8.81
C SER A 91 18.26 4.79 8.50
N TYR A 92 19.10 5.01 9.52
CA TYR A 92 20.55 4.95 9.42
C TYR A 92 21.15 3.56 9.63
N ASP A 93 20.34 2.55 9.87
CA ASP A 93 20.82 1.18 10.04
C ASP A 93 20.89 0.45 8.69
N THR A 94 22.10 0.23 8.20
CA THR A 94 22.32 -0.49 6.94
C THR A 94 21.80 -1.93 6.97
N ARG A 95 21.65 -2.55 8.16
CA ARG A 95 21.08 -3.90 8.30
C ARG A 95 19.59 -3.88 7.98
N VAL A 96 18.90 -2.82 8.40
CA VAL A 96 17.48 -2.62 8.05
C VAL A 96 17.31 -2.41 6.55
N ILE A 97 18.10 -1.52 5.94
CA ILE A 97 18.07 -1.27 4.50
C ILE A 97 18.32 -2.57 3.71
N ARG A 98 19.26 -3.40 4.14
CA ARG A 98 19.56 -4.69 3.51
C ARG A 98 18.42 -5.70 3.68
N GLN A 99 17.79 -5.75 4.87
CA GLN A 99 16.67 -6.64 5.10
C GLN A 99 15.44 -6.22 4.27
N HIS A 100 15.18 -4.92 4.18
CA HIS A 100 14.12 -4.41 3.31
C HIS A 100 14.39 -4.77 1.84
N GLU A 101 15.63 -4.59 1.38
CA GLU A 101 15.99 -4.95 0.01
C GLU A 101 15.79 -6.45 -0.27
N GLU A 102 16.15 -7.35 0.65
CA GLU A 102 15.89 -8.78 0.50
C GLU A 102 14.40 -9.08 0.33
N TRP A 103 13.54 -8.41 1.10
CA TRP A 103 12.09 -8.55 0.95
C TRP A 103 11.59 -7.96 -0.37
N PHE A 104 12.13 -6.83 -0.80
CA PHE A 104 11.76 -6.21 -2.08
C PHE A 104 12.20 -7.03 -3.28
N GLU A 105 13.41 -7.61 -3.24
CA GLU A 105 13.89 -8.55 -4.26
C GLU A 105 12.99 -9.80 -4.31
N ASP A 106 12.62 -10.35 -3.16
CA ASP A 106 11.72 -11.52 -3.06
C ASP A 106 10.29 -11.22 -3.55
N LEU A 107 9.79 -10.03 -3.34
CA LEU A 107 8.51 -9.56 -3.89
C LEU A 107 8.58 -9.23 -5.38
N GLY A 108 9.75 -8.97 -5.94
CA GLY A 108 9.93 -8.51 -7.32
C GLY A 108 9.59 -7.04 -7.51
N ILE A 109 9.83 -6.21 -6.49
CA ILE A 109 9.63 -4.75 -6.56
C ILE A 109 10.66 -4.14 -7.51
N ASN A 110 10.18 -3.38 -8.50
CA ASN A 110 11.04 -2.76 -9.51
C ASN A 110 11.59 -1.41 -9.08
N TRP A 111 10.82 -0.63 -8.30
CA TRP A 111 11.21 0.71 -7.89
C TRP A 111 10.61 1.11 -6.54
N LEU A 112 11.28 2.05 -5.85
CA LEU A 112 10.79 2.67 -4.64
C LEU A 112 10.46 4.14 -4.89
N LEU A 113 9.33 4.58 -4.35
CA LEU A 113 8.94 5.97 -4.25
C LEU A 113 9.37 6.48 -2.87
N LEU A 114 10.46 7.24 -2.83
CA LEU A 114 10.99 7.80 -1.59
C LEU A 114 10.21 9.06 -1.21
N ASP A 115 9.53 9.03 -0.09
CA ASP A 115 8.70 10.16 0.33
C ASP A 115 9.53 11.31 0.93
N TRP A 116 9.57 12.39 0.18
CA TRP A 116 10.09 13.69 0.60
C TRP A 116 9.00 14.76 0.54
N SER A 117 7.73 14.36 0.55
CA SER A 117 6.60 15.28 0.33
C SER A 117 6.51 16.38 1.37
N ASN A 118 6.94 16.12 2.60
CA ASN A 118 6.90 17.06 3.72
C ASN A 118 8.09 18.05 3.79
N MET A 119 9.04 17.96 2.88
CA MET A 119 10.30 18.71 2.95
C MET A 119 10.14 20.22 2.87
N LEU A 120 9.11 20.73 2.19
CA LEU A 120 8.92 22.17 2.04
C LEU A 120 8.38 22.85 3.28
N TRP A 121 7.42 22.24 3.97
CA TRP A 121 6.80 22.90 5.10
C TRP A 121 7.52 22.65 6.43
N MET A 122 8.22 21.54 6.55
CA MET A 122 9.05 21.28 7.72
C MET A 122 10.13 22.33 7.90
N GLN A 123 10.44 23.10 6.83
CA GLN A 123 11.69 23.81 6.84
C GLN A 123 11.73 25.12 6.02
N PRO A 124 11.85 26.27 6.69
CA PRO A 124 11.99 27.56 6.00
C PRO A 124 13.29 27.71 5.18
N GLU A 125 14.34 26.99 5.57
CA GLU A 125 15.63 27.04 4.88
C GLU A 125 16.20 25.65 4.69
N TRP A 126 15.80 25.00 3.61
CA TRP A 126 16.13 23.63 3.23
C TRP A 126 17.61 23.25 3.36
N GLU A 127 18.55 24.16 3.03
CA GLU A 127 19.98 23.85 3.06
C GLU A 127 20.63 23.97 4.45
N LYS A 128 20.04 24.73 5.33
CA LYS A 128 20.65 25.11 6.61
C LYS A 128 20.14 24.31 7.80
N GLN A 129 19.47 23.23 7.52
CA GLN A 129 18.63 22.69 8.55
C GLN A 129 19.27 21.69 9.45
N ASP A 130 18.89 21.83 10.72
CA ASP A 130 19.07 20.84 11.76
C ASP A 130 17.80 19.99 11.91
N GLY A 131 17.94 18.75 12.33
CA GLY A 131 16.81 17.85 12.59
C GLY A 131 16.20 17.22 11.33
N GLY A 132 14.90 17.02 11.30
CA GLY A 132 14.17 16.15 10.40
C GLY A 132 14.62 16.15 8.93
N THR A 133 14.73 17.30 8.26
CA THR A 133 15.13 17.32 6.84
C THR A 133 16.55 16.90 6.61
N ARG A 134 17.47 17.34 7.45
CA ARG A 134 18.86 16.91 7.37
C ARG A 134 18.95 15.41 7.52
N GLU A 135 18.24 14.88 8.51
CA GLU A 135 18.23 13.46 8.77
C GLU A 135 17.63 12.65 7.64
N LEU A 136 16.54 13.13 7.03
CA LEU A 136 15.94 12.51 5.86
C LEU A 136 16.89 12.51 4.65
N LYS A 137 17.62 13.62 4.41
CA LYS A 137 18.66 13.67 3.38
C LYS A 137 19.79 12.68 3.65
N ASP A 138 20.24 12.59 4.91
CA ASP A 138 21.33 11.72 5.30
C ASP A 138 20.91 10.24 5.23
N ALA A 139 19.68 9.91 5.65
CA ALA A 139 19.12 8.56 5.52
C ALA A 139 18.98 8.14 4.06
N THR A 140 18.47 9.04 3.20
CA THR A 140 18.40 8.79 1.75
C THR A 140 19.80 8.62 1.14
N THR A 141 20.77 9.43 1.58
CA THR A 141 22.16 9.28 1.13
C THR A 141 22.73 7.91 1.52
N LEU A 142 22.41 7.42 2.70
CA LEU A 142 22.82 6.09 3.14
C LEU A 142 22.14 4.99 2.33
N LEU A 143 20.84 5.16 1.99
CA LEU A 143 20.12 4.24 1.13
C LEU A 143 20.79 4.12 -0.26
N PHE A 144 21.11 5.25 -0.91
CA PHE A 144 21.84 5.24 -2.19
C PHE A 144 23.20 4.55 -2.09
N LYS A 145 23.96 4.82 -1.03
CA LYS A 145 25.27 4.16 -0.79
C LYS A 145 25.11 2.65 -0.60
N THR A 146 24.11 2.24 0.17
CA THR A 146 23.85 0.84 0.45
C THR A 146 23.39 0.10 -0.81
N TYR A 147 22.48 0.69 -1.59
CA TYR A 147 21.98 0.11 -2.85
C TYR A 147 23.10 0.00 -3.90
N ARG A 148 23.98 1.00 -3.98
CA ARG A 148 25.19 0.90 -4.80
C ARG A 148 26.08 -0.27 -4.37
N GLN A 149 26.24 -0.46 -3.06
CA GLN A 149 27.04 -1.57 -2.54
C GLN A 149 26.38 -2.92 -2.83
N LEU A 150 25.08 -3.05 -2.62
CA LEU A 150 24.31 -4.24 -2.96
C LEU A 150 24.42 -4.59 -4.44
N ALA A 151 24.32 -3.60 -5.33
CA ALA A 151 24.52 -3.81 -6.77
C ALA A 151 25.93 -4.33 -7.10
N LYS A 152 26.97 -3.86 -6.40
CA LYS A 152 28.35 -4.39 -6.52
C LYS A 152 28.49 -5.82 -5.98
N GLU A 153 27.66 -6.22 -5.05
CA GLU A 153 27.56 -7.58 -4.50
C GLU A 153 26.74 -8.52 -5.40
N GLY A 154 26.20 -8.01 -6.52
CA GLY A 154 25.40 -8.80 -7.47
C GLY A 154 23.93 -8.90 -7.11
N LYS A 155 23.46 -8.10 -6.15
CA LYS A 155 22.04 -7.94 -5.84
C LYS A 155 21.36 -6.97 -6.81
N HIS A 156 20.03 -7.02 -6.87
CA HIS A 156 19.22 -6.22 -7.78
C HIS A 156 18.25 -5.29 -7.03
N PRO A 157 18.78 -4.31 -6.26
CA PRO A 157 17.91 -3.43 -5.50
C PRO A 157 16.94 -2.66 -6.42
N PRO A 158 15.71 -2.38 -5.95
CA PRO A 158 14.75 -1.55 -6.66
C PRO A 158 15.34 -0.21 -7.10
N LYS A 159 14.89 0.31 -8.24
CA LYS A 159 15.27 1.65 -8.68
C LYS A 159 14.61 2.71 -7.81
N LEU A 160 15.20 3.88 -7.74
CA LEU A 160 14.77 4.95 -6.84
C LEU A 160 14.08 6.07 -7.61
N VAL A 161 12.99 6.57 -7.06
CA VAL A 161 12.26 7.76 -7.48
C VAL A 161 12.02 8.60 -6.24
N ILE A 162 12.33 9.89 -6.28
CA ILE A 162 12.06 10.79 -5.15
C ILE A 162 10.73 11.49 -5.40
N MET A 163 9.87 11.53 -4.40
CA MET A 163 8.62 12.27 -4.39
C MET A 163 8.78 13.55 -3.58
N LEU A 164 8.79 14.70 -4.25
CA LEU A 164 8.82 16.00 -3.60
C LEU A 164 7.39 16.46 -3.32
N GLY A 165 7.19 17.26 -2.26
CA GLY A 165 5.92 17.88 -1.95
C GLY A 165 5.89 19.34 -2.33
N LEU A 166 4.81 19.76 -2.98
CA LEU A 166 4.48 21.16 -3.21
C LEU A 166 3.11 21.44 -2.62
N GLN A 167 3.05 22.27 -1.58
CA GLN A 167 1.83 22.51 -0.79
C GLN A 167 1.25 21.28 -0.06
N ASN A 168 2.10 20.37 0.31
CA ASN A 168 1.73 19.34 1.27
C ASN A 168 1.85 19.94 2.68
N GLY A 169 0.73 20.13 3.37
CA GLY A 169 0.66 20.77 4.67
C GLY A 169 0.50 22.31 4.63
N ALA A 170 1.13 23.04 5.55
CA ALA A 170 1.00 24.48 5.66
C ALA A 170 1.62 25.21 4.46
N GLN A 171 0.97 26.31 4.03
CA GLN A 171 1.52 27.12 2.93
C GLN A 171 2.86 27.75 3.33
N VAL A 172 3.83 27.58 2.46
CA VAL A 172 5.20 28.08 2.65
C VAL A 172 5.47 29.22 1.66
N PRO A 173 6.00 30.37 2.10
CA PRO A 173 6.38 31.43 1.17
C PRO A 173 7.46 30.98 0.19
N ASN A 174 7.38 31.44 -1.06
CA ASN A 174 8.35 31.13 -2.12
C ASN A 174 8.53 29.62 -2.40
N ASP A 175 7.45 28.86 -2.30
CA ASP A 175 7.44 27.42 -2.47
C ASP A 175 8.07 26.95 -3.80
N ILE A 176 7.79 27.62 -4.92
CA ILE A 176 8.41 27.32 -6.22
C ILE A 176 9.93 27.52 -6.20
N GLN A 177 10.42 28.58 -5.58
CA GLN A 177 11.85 28.78 -5.44
C GLN A 177 12.50 27.71 -4.57
N ARG A 178 11.81 27.31 -3.51
CA ARG A 178 12.28 26.26 -2.59
C ARG A 178 12.34 24.90 -3.25
N ILE A 179 11.27 24.50 -3.94
CA ILE A 179 11.28 23.20 -4.64
C ILE A 179 12.35 23.16 -5.74
N ASN A 180 12.58 24.27 -6.45
CA ASN A 180 13.69 24.37 -7.41
C ASN A 180 15.06 24.21 -6.72
N GLY A 181 15.22 24.74 -5.50
CA GLY A 181 16.41 24.52 -4.68
C GLY A 181 16.59 23.04 -4.30
N ILE A 182 15.49 22.36 -3.91
CA ILE A 182 15.52 20.92 -3.61
C ILE A 182 15.88 20.11 -4.85
N ILE A 183 15.28 20.42 -6.01
CA ILE A 183 15.58 19.75 -7.28
C ILE A 183 17.07 19.91 -7.65
N ALA A 184 17.60 21.13 -7.54
CA ALA A 184 19.00 21.42 -7.83
C ALA A 184 19.94 20.70 -6.86
N TRP A 185 19.61 20.68 -5.57
CA TRP A 185 20.37 19.95 -4.55
C TRP A 185 20.35 18.44 -4.81
N THR A 186 19.19 17.88 -5.13
CA THR A 186 19.02 16.44 -5.43
C THR A 186 19.84 16.07 -6.67
N LYS A 187 19.83 16.93 -7.69
CA LYS A 187 20.69 16.75 -8.87
C LYS A 187 22.16 16.69 -8.47
N ALA A 188 22.65 17.71 -7.76
CA ALA A 188 24.07 17.83 -7.42
C ALA A 188 24.58 16.69 -6.51
N ASN A 189 23.73 16.18 -5.60
CA ASN A 189 24.15 15.18 -4.61
C ASN A 189 23.89 13.74 -5.05
N PHE A 190 22.90 13.50 -5.90
CA PHE A 190 22.51 12.16 -6.31
C PHE A 190 22.60 11.92 -7.81
N LEU A 191 22.01 12.79 -8.64
CA LEU A 191 21.94 12.55 -10.08
C LEU A 191 23.30 12.72 -10.76
N ASP A 192 24.06 13.74 -10.41
CA ASP A 192 25.38 14.00 -10.99
C ASP A 192 26.45 13.02 -10.49
N ASN A 193 26.14 12.18 -9.52
CA ASN A 193 27.04 11.14 -9.08
C ASN A 193 26.98 9.93 -10.04
N PRO A 194 28.04 9.66 -10.82
CA PRO A 194 28.04 8.59 -11.81
C PRO A 194 27.88 7.20 -11.20
N GLU A 195 28.22 7.03 -9.92
CA GLU A 195 28.05 5.74 -9.21
C GLU A 195 26.58 5.43 -8.90
N TYR A 196 25.68 6.43 -8.93
CA TYR A 196 24.24 6.26 -8.69
C TYR A 196 23.41 6.20 -9.97
N LYS A 197 24.04 6.35 -11.14
CA LYS A 197 23.35 6.40 -12.43
C LYS A 197 22.37 5.21 -12.61
N ASN A 198 22.80 4.01 -12.26
CA ASN A 198 22.02 2.79 -12.45
C ASN A 198 20.99 2.56 -11.31
N LEU A 199 20.93 3.41 -10.31
CA LEU A 199 19.97 3.31 -9.20
C LEU A 199 18.65 4.02 -9.49
N TRP A 200 18.59 4.89 -10.50
CA TRP A 200 17.38 5.63 -10.86
C TRP A 200 16.47 4.83 -11.79
N LEU A 201 15.16 5.04 -11.64
CA LEU A 201 14.19 4.66 -12.65
C LEU A 201 14.17 5.74 -13.75
N TYR A 202 14.35 5.35 -14.99
CA TYR A 202 14.35 6.25 -16.13
C TYR A 202 13.03 6.16 -16.90
N TYR A 203 12.60 7.29 -17.42
CA TYR A 203 11.53 7.37 -18.39
C TYR A 203 11.89 8.39 -19.49
N GLN A 204 11.82 7.93 -20.74
CA GLN A 204 12.20 8.74 -21.92
C GLN A 204 13.64 9.33 -21.81
N GLY A 205 14.56 8.50 -21.34
CA GLY A 205 15.98 8.84 -21.26
C GLY A 205 16.39 9.72 -20.09
N LYS A 206 15.46 10.12 -19.20
CA LYS A 206 15.74 10.91 -18.01
C LYS A 206 15.24 10.18 -16.74
N PRO A 207 15.90 10.40 -15.59
CA PRO A 207 15.40 9.89 -14.32
C PRO A 207 14.01 10.46 -14.00
N LEU A 208 13.17 9.61 -13.42
CA LEU A 208 11.83 9.99 -12.98
C LEU A 208 11.91 10.75 -11.64
N LEU A 209 11.16 11.84 -11.55
CA LEU A 209 10.95 12.64 -10.36
C LEU A 209 9.44 12.86 -10.20
N THR A 210 8.89 12.63 -9.04
CA THR A 210 7.48 12.94 -8.79
C THR A 210 7.34 14.17 -7.89
N ILE A 211 6.27 14.93 -8.10
CA ILE A 211 5.95 16.11 -7.29
C ILE A 211 4.48 15.99 -6.87
N LEU A 212 4.28 15.83 -5.57
CA LEU A 212 2.97 15.73 -4.95
C LEU A 212 2.36 17.11 -4.73
N PHE A 213 1.12 17.28 -5.16
CA PHE A 213 0.27 18.40 -4.82
C PHE A 213 -0.84 17.97 -3.87
N ASN A 214 -0.91 18.60 -2.73
CA ASN A 214 -1.95 18.32 -1.75
C ASN A 214 -2.98 19.47 -1.65
N VAL A 215 -3.47 19.96 -2.79
CA VAL A 215 -4.50 21.01 -2.83
C VAL A 215 -5.45 20.79 -3.99
N GLY A 216 -6.74 21.04 -3.77
CA GLY A 216 -7.81 20.94 -4.78
C GLY A 216 -7.74 22.06 -5.81
N LEU A 217 -6.71 22.05 -6.66
CA LEU A 217 -6.54 23.00 -7.74
C LEU A 217 -7.11 22.46 -9.06
N SER A 218 -7.58 23.33 -9.93
CA SER A 218 -7.92 22.95 -11.31
C SER A 218 -6.66 22.61 -12.12
N CYS A 219 -6.80 21.86 -13.21
CA CYS A 219 -5.70 21.61 -14.13
C CYS A 219 -5.01 22.90 -14.60
N ALA A 220 -5.78 23.94 -14.85
CA ALA A 220 -5.26 25.24 -15.29
C ALA A 220 -4.42 25.91 -14.19
N ASP A 221 -4.90 25.90 -12.95
CA ASP A 221 -4.17 26.47 -11.81
C ASP A 221 -2.87 25.73 -11.56
N ILE A 222 -2.88 24.40 -11.64
CA ILE A 222 -1.69 23.59 -11.50
C ILE A 222 -0.69 23.90 -12.61
N GLN A 223 -1.13 24.03 -13.87
CA GLN A 223 -0.26 24.38 -14.98
C GLN A 223 0.40 25.73 -14.79
N VAL A 224 -0.36 26.74 -14.35
CA VAL A 224 0.18 28.07 -14.05
C VAL A 224 1.21 27.99 -12.92
N ARG A 225 0.87 27.28 -11.83
CA ARG A 225 1.72 27.18 -10.67
C ARG A 225 3.01 26.42 -10.94
N THR A 226 2.93 25.37 -11.73
CA THR A 226 4.09 24.54 -12.07
C THR A 226 4.98 25.14 -13.16
N SER A 227 4.54 26.18 -13.85
CA SER A 227 5.33 26.84 -14.90
C SER A 227 6.69 27.38 -14.42
N GLY A 228 6.82 27.65 -13.10
CA GLY A 228 8.07 28.07 -12.48
C GLY A 228 9.03 26.97 -12.06
N ILE A 229 8.63 25.69 -12.22
CA ILE A 229 9.49 24.55 -11.87
C ILE A 229 10.56 24.34 -12.93
N VAL A 230 11.81 24.20 -12.48
CA VAL A 230 13.00 24.04 -13.33
C VAL A 230 13.63 22.67 -13.06
N ALA A 231 13.30 21.70 -13.91
CA ALA A 231 13.79 20.32 -13.79
C ALA A 231 14.19 19.73 -15.16
N PRO A 232 15.12 20.37 -15.92
CA PRO A 232 15.42 19.97 -17.29
C PRO A 232 16.09 18.58 -17.40
N ASP A 233 16.72 18.11 -16.34
CA ASP A 233 17.42 16.82 -16.27
C ASP A 233 16.51 15.66 -15.85
N TRP A 234 15.24 15.93 -15.56
CA TRP A 234 14.28 14.99 -15.05
C TRP A 234 13.08 14.81 -15.97
N THR A 235 12.47 13.63 -15.94
CA THR A 235 11.09 13.47 -16.36
C THR A 235 10.22 13.65 -15.13
N VAL A 236 9.42 14.73 -15.10
CA VAL A 236 8.59 15.06 -13.94
C VAL A 236 7.20 14.48 -14.11
N ARG A 237 6.72 13.76 -13.08
CA ARG A 237 5.32 13.36 -12.94
C ARG A 237 4.68 14.07 -11.75
N TRP A 238 3.51 14.62 -12.01
CA TRP A 238 2.69 15.26 -10.99
C TRP A 238 1.83 14.19 -10.33
N MET A 239 1.72 14.27 -9.00
CA MET A 239 0.87 13.39 -8.21
C MET A 239 -0.18 14.19 -7.48
N GLY A 240 -1.41 13.70 -7.42
CA GLY A 240 -2.49 14.23 -6.59
C GLY A 240 -2.65 13.39 -5.33
N SER A 241 -3.08 14.03 -4.24
CA SER A 241 -3.43 13.34 -3.00
C SER A 241 -4.91 12.91 -3.02
N GLN A 242 -5.28 11.91 -2.28
CA GLN A 242 -6.54 11.19 -2.12
C GLN A 242 -7.74 11.60 -2.99
N LEU A 243 -8.20 12.82 -2.93
CA LEU A 243 -9.33 13.27 -3.74
C LEU A 243 -8.91 13.92 -5.06
N GLN A 244 -7.63 14.14 -5.27
CA GLN A 244 -7.16 14.89 -6.43
C GLN A 244 -7.08 14.05 -7.69
N ALA A 245 -6.80 12.77 -7.61
CA ALA A 245 -6.81 11.91 -8.78
C ALA A 245 -8.19 11.92 -9.45
N THR A 246 -9.26 11.90 -8.67
CA THR A 246 -10.64 12.03 -9.16
C THR A 246 -10.89 13.37 -9.86
N HIS A 247 -10.32 14.46 -9.34
CA HIS A 247 -10.50 15.79 -9.90
C HIS A 247 -9.53 16.12 -11.04
N VAL A 248 -8.36 15.50 -11.05
CA VAL A 248 -7.26 15.79 -11.99
C VAL A 248 -7.00 14.67 -13.00
N GLU A 249 -7.81 13.63 -13.05
CA GLU A 249 -7.68 12.54 -14.04
C GLU A 249 -7.52 13.07 -15.47
N ASN A 250 -8.24 14.14 -15.81
CA ASN A 250 -8.12 14.83 -17.09
C ASN A 250 -6.79 15.58 -17.27
N CYS A 251 -6.05 15.84 -16.20
CA CYS A 251 -4.70 16.40 -16.26
C CYS A 251 -3.64 15.31 -16.47
N GLY A 252 -3.99 14.04 -16.25
CA GLY A 252 -3.07 12.92 -16.33
C GLY A 252 -2.11 12.83 -15.15
N PHE A 253 -2.53 13.26 -13.96
CA PHE A 253 -1.72 13.12 -12.75
C PHE A 253 -1.75 11.70 -12.24
N TRP A 254 -0.64 11.27 -11.66
CA TRP A 254 -0.61 10.08 -10.84
C TRP A 254 -1.31 10.31 -9.50
N SER A 255 -1.75 9.25 -8.86
CA SER A 255 -2.32 9.31 -7.52
C SER A 255 -1.25 8.98 -6.47
N TRP A 256 -1.30 9.67 -5.35
CA TRP A 256 -0.66 9.17 -4.13
C TRP A 256 -1.52 8.06 -3.53
N MET A 257 -2.79 8.33 -3.33
CA MET A 257 -3.85 7.40 -2.97
C MET A 257 -5.19 8.13 -3.11
N ASP A 258 -6.19 7.51 -3.72
CA ASP A 258 -7.56 8.01 -3.70
C ASP A 258 -8.30 7.56 -2.44
N GLY A 259 -9.36 8.27 -2.08
CA GLY A 259 -10.19 7.98 -0.92
C GLY A 259 -11.14 6.80 -1.07
N THR A 260 -10.89 5.91 -2.02
CA THR A 260 -11.66 4.70 -2.29
C THR A 260 -10.74 3.53 -2.52
N ILE A 261 -11.16 2.32 -2.16
CA ILE A 261 -10.29 1.15 -2.28
C ILE A 261 -10.01 0.77 -3.74
N ARG A 262 -10.97 0.90 -4.63
CA ARG A 262 -10.75 0.77 -6.08
C ARG A 262 -10.23 2.10 -6.62
N GLN A 263 -8.93 2.16 -6.75
CA GLN A 263 -8.21 3.34 -7.20
C GLN A 263 -8.44 3.62 -8.69
N LEU A 264 -8.21 4.86 -9.10
CA LEU A 264 -8.29 5.24 -10.51
C LEU A 264 -7.02 4.82 -11.26
N VAL A 265 -7.19 4.52 -12.54
CA VAL A 265 -6.05 4.48 -13.47
C VAL A 265 -5.87 5.90 -14.01
N THR A 266 -4.73 6.49 -13.73
CA THR A 266 -4.42 7.87 -14.06
C THR A 266 -3.45 7.96 -15.23
N SER A 267 -3.38 9.12 -15.85
CA SER A 267 -2.63 9.47 -17.04
C SER A 267 -3.37 9.24 -18.36
N LYS A 268 -3.12 10.14 -19.32
CA LYS A 268 -3.66 10.05 -20.69
C LYS A 268 -2.73 9.29 -21.63
N GLU A 269 -1.48 9.12 -21.24
CA GLU A 269 -0.47 8.44 -22.02
C GLU A 269 -0.33 7.02 -21.50
N ARG A 270 -0.63 6.03 -22.34
CA ARG A 270 -0.64 4.63 -21.93
C ARG A 270 0.67 4.18 -21.25
N ASP A 271 1.80 4.69 -21.73
CA ASP A 271 3.11 4.36 -21.16
C ASP A 271 3.34 4.97 -19.77
N PHE A 272 2.46 5.89 -19.36
CA PHE A 272 2.45 6.52 -18.05
C PHE A 272 1.22 6.14 -17.20
N GLU A 273 0.36 5.28 -17.70
CA GLU A 273 -0.76 4.79 -16.90
C GLU A 273 -0.27 4.24 -15.58
N GLU A 274 -0.88 4.69 -14.51
CA GLU A 274 -0.55 4.30 -13.15
C GLU A 274 -1.83 4.01 -12.39
N THR A 275 -1.77 3.02 -11.51
CA THR A 275 -2.75 2.84 -10.44
C THR A 275 -2.05 2.59 -9.11
N VAL A 276 -2.69 3.03 -8.04
CA VAL A 276 -2.27 2.71 -6.69
C VAL A 276 -3.01 1.47 -6.22
N VAL A 277 -2.35 0.61 -5.50
CA VAL A 277 -2.96 -0.50 -4.76
C VAL A 277 -2.64 -0.35 -3.29
N THR A 278 -3.64 -0.51 -2.44
CA THR A 278 -3.50 -0.22 -1.01
C THR A 278 -4.31 -1.21 -0.17
N PRO A 279 -3.82 -1.66 1.00
CA PRO A 279 -4.58 -2.51 1.89
C PRO A 279 -5.71 -1.78 2.61
N SER A 280 -5.66 -0.46 2.69
CA SER A 280 -6.66 0.39 3.33
C SER A 280 -6.60 1.80 2.76
N CYS A 281 -7.64 2.60 2.92
CA CYS A 281 -7.65 3.97 2.41
C CYS A 281 -8.57 4.90 3.21
N PHE A 282 -8.33 6.17 3.08
CA PHE A 282 -9.18 7.21 3.69
C PHE A 282 -9.39 8.41 2.76
N PRO A 283 -10.56 9.05 2.77
CA PRO A 283 -10.78 10.30 2.06
C PRO A 283 -10.35 11.50 2.91
N ILE A 284 -9.70 12.49 2.31
CA ILE A 284 -9.49 13.77 2.97
C ILE A 284 -10.81 14.58 3.04
N PRO A 285 -10.94 15.51 4.00
CA PRO A 285 -9.88 15.99 4.91
C PRO A 285 -9.78 15.30 6.28
N ARG A 286 -10.49 14.22 6.52
CA ARG A 286 -10.60 13.65 7.87
C ARG A 286 -9.68 12.45 8.14
N GLY A 287 -8.95 11.98 7.13
CA GLY A 287 -8.05 10.83 7.29
C GLY A 287 -8.81 9.60 7.80
N TRP A 288 -8.20 8.82 8.66
CA TRP A 288 -8.80 7.62 9.28
C TRP A 288 -10.00 7.93 10.19
N LEU A 289 -10.22 9.19 10.55
CA LEU A 289 -11.41 9.63 11.30
C LEU A 289 -12.65 9.80 10.41
N ASP A 290 -12.52 9.68 9.09
CA ASP A 290 -13.66 9.73 8.19
C ASP A 290 -14.45 8.41 8.28
N PRO A 291 -15.79 8.46 8.46
CA PRO A 291 -16.60 7.24 8.52
C PRO A 291 -16.61 6.43 7.20
N ARG A 292 -16.04 6.98 6.12
CA ARG A 292 -15.85 6.30 4.84
C ARG A 292 -14.47 5.67 4.70
N ALA A 293 -13.60 5.83 5.70
CA ALA A 293 -12.30 5.16 5.68
C ALA A 293 -12.50 3.65 5.61
N THR A 294 -11.74 3.00 4.74
CA THR A 294 -11.79 1.56 4.54
C THR A 294 -10.60 0.94 5.26
N GLY A 295 -10.87 0.08 6.23
CA GLY A 295 -9.85 -0.66 6.94
C GLY A 295 -9.32 -1.85 6.14
N ARG A 296 -8.43 -2.60 6.76
CA ARG A 296 -7.76 -3.76 6.15
C ARG A 296 -8.66 -4.99 5.97
N ASP A 297 -9.67 -5.14 6.82
CA ASP A 297 -10.66 -6.23 6.80
C ASP A 297 -10.04 -7.59 6.39
N HIS A 298 -8.99 -8.01 7.10
CA HIS A 298 -8.24 -9.26 6.85
C HIS A 298 -7.73 -9.40 5.41
N GLY A 299 -7.46 -8.29 4.72
CA GLY A 299 -6.89 -8.26 3.37
C GLY A 299 -7.91 -8.25 2.23
N ALA A 300 -9.22 -8.30 2.50
CA ALA A 300 -10.23 -8.25 1.45
C ALA A 300 -10.15 -6.94 0.63
N PRO A 301 -10.07 -5.73 1.23
CA PRO A 301 -9.88 -4.50 0.49
C PRO A 301 -8.58 -4.48 -0.33
N TYR A 302 -7.52 -5.08 0.18
CA TYR A 302 -6.27 -5.15 -0.59
C TYR A 302 -6.42 -5.98 -1.86
N LEU A 303 -7.12 -7.11 -1.80
CA LEU A 303 -7.45 -7.90 -3.00
C LEU A 303 -8.31 -7.10 -3.97
N GLU A 304 -9.34 -6.40 -3.47
CA GLU A 304 -10.20 -5.55 -4.28
C GLU A 304 -9.42 -4.43 -4.98
N SER A 305 -8.47 -3.81 -4.30
CA SER A 305 -7.64 -2.76 -4.90
C SER A 305 -6.77 -3.29 -6.06
N TRP A 306 -6.27 -4.53 -5.96
CA TRP A 306 -5.52 -5.19 -7.01
C TRP A 306 -6.35 -5.56 -8.25
N GLU A 307 -7.68 -5.72 -8.13
CA GLU A 307 -8.54 -6.01 -9.27
C GLU A 307 -8.37 -4.99 -10.39
N VAL A 308 -8.24 -3.70 -10.04
CA VAL A 308 -8.01 -2.63 -11.02
C VAL A 308 -6.73 -2.87 -11.82
N ALA A 309 -5.65 -3.27 -11.16
CA ALA A 309 -4.39 -3.59 -11.83
C ALA A 309 -4.53 -4.81 -12.75
N PHE A 310 -5.26 -5.85 -12.33
CA PHE A 310 -5.54 -7.03 -13.15
C PHE A 310 -6.44 -6.72 -14.34
N GLU A 311 -7.40 -5.82 -14.19
CA GLU A 311 -8.31 -5.42 -15.27
C GLU A 311 -7.63 -4.56 -16.34
N THR A 312 -6.71 -3.69 -15.93
CA THR A 312 -6.20 -2.62 -16.79
C THR A 312 -4.76 -2.80 -17.24
N HIS A 313 -3.96 -3.58 -16.51
CA HIS A 313 -2.53 -3.76 -16.76
C HIS A 313 -1.79 -2.44 -17.02
N PRO A 314 -1.84 -1.47 -16.09
CA PRO A 314 -1.21 -0.17 -16.28
C PRO A 314 0.31 -0.31 -16.29
N LYS A 315 1.00 0.69 -16.84
CA LYS A 315 2.46 0.69 -16.94
C LYS A 315 3.13 0.72 -15.56
N PHE A 316 2.54 1.45 -14.62
CA PHE A 316 3.03 1.57 -13.25
C PHE A 316 1.95 1.13 -12.27
N ILE A 317 2.35 0.29 -11.32
CA ILE A 317 1.54 -0.05 -10.17
C ILE A 317 2.33 0.39 -8.94
N GLN A 318 1.75 1.30 -8.18
CA GLN A 318 2.34 1.78 -6.94
C GLN A 318 1.62 1.10 -5.76
N ILE A 319 2.36 0.35 -4.97
CA ILE A 319 1.85 -0.18 -3.71
C ILE A 319 2.01 0.91 -2.64
N HIS A 320 0.93 1.29 -2.02
CA HIS A 320 0.87 2.25 -0.93
C HIS A 320 0.52 1.49 0.35
N GLN A 321 1.40 1.40 1.32
CA GLN A 321 2.82 1.77 1.37
C GLN A 321 3.63 0.72 2.16
N TRP A 322 4.94 0.97 2.41
CA TRP A 322 5.77 0.01 3.13
C TRP A 322 5.74 0.20 4.65
N ASN A 323 6.09 1.40 5.15
CA ASN A 323 6.52 1.57 6.55
C ASN A 323 6.25 2.97 7.14
N GLU A 324 5.07 3.52 7.01
CA GLU A 324 4.77 4.82 7.64
C GLU A 324 4.51 4.70 9.16
N PHE A 325 3.87 3.63 9.62
CA PHE A 325 3.49 3.28 11.00
C PHE A 325 2.74 4.35 11.80
N ALA A 326 3.13 5.61 11.75
CA ALA A 326 2.42 6.75 12.33
C ALA A 326 2.92 8.05 11.70
N GLY A 327 2.00 8.88 11.21
CA GLY A 327 2.30 10.19 10.64
C GLY A 327 2.28 11.33 11.66
N GLN A 328 1.78 11.11 12.87
CA GLN A 328 1.65 12.13 13.91
C GLN A 328 2.30 11.69 15.23
N LEU A 329 2.96 12.63 15.89
CA LEU A 329 3.56 12.39 17.21
C LEU A 329 2.51 12.44 18.33
N ALA A 330 2.84 11.80 19.45
CA ALA A 330 2.01 11.83 20.66
C ALA A 330 1.69 13.28 21.07
N GLY A 331 0.41 13.57 21.31
CA GLY A 331 -0.07 14.90 21.68
C GLY A 331 -0.37 15.84 20.49
N GLN A 332 -0.19 15.41 19.25
CA GLN A 332 -0.53 16.19 18.05
C GLN A 332 -1.92 15.86 17.50
N GLY A 333 -2.60 14.88 18.08
CA GLY A 333 -3.92 14.43 17.65
C GLY A 333 -5.05 15.42 17.90
N ALA A 334 -6.21 15.11 17.34
CA ALA A 334 -7.46 15.81 17.56
C ALA A 334 -8.11 15.41 18.90
N GLY A 335 -9.21 16.09 19.24
CA GLY A 335 -9.96 15.85 20.47
C GLY A 335 -9.39 16.54 21.71
N PRO A 336 -10.10 16.51 22.83
CA PRO A 336 -9.69 17.22 24.05
C PRO A 336 -8.40 16.71 24.68
N ALA A 337 -8.08 15.44 24.48
CA ALA A 337 -6.87 14.81 24.99
C ALA A 337 -5.70 14.86 23.99
N HIS A 338 -5.92 15.41 22.79
CA HIS A 338 -4.95 15.40 21.69
C HIS A 338 -4.41 14.00 21.36
N ASP A 339 -5.27 13.02 21.41
CA ASP A 339 -4.92 11.60 21.30
C ASP A 339 -5.72 10.85 20.22
N ILE A 340 -6.40 11.58 19.32
CA ILE A 340 -7.10 11.05 18.16
C ILE A 340 -6.35 11.53 16.91
N TYR A 341 -5.64 10.63 16.27
CA TYR A 341 -4.73 10.97 15.17
C TYR A 341 -5.40 10.69 13.81
N GLY A 342 -5.34 11.67 12.91
CA GLY A 342 -5.83 11.53 11.53
C GLY A 342 -4.92 10.65 10.69
N ASP A 343 -3.61 10.70 10.98
CA ASP A 343 -2.57 9.91 10.34
C ASP A 343 -2.01 8.85 11.30
N GLU A 344 -2.79 8.43 12.27
CA GLU A 344 -2.42 7.32 13.13
C GLU A 344 -2.85 6.01 12.49
N TYR A 345 -1.95 5.09 12.47
CA TYR A 345 -2.16 3.76 11.96
C TYR A 345 -2.35 2.80 13.13
N ASN A 346 -3.54 2.28 13.25
CA ASN A 346 -3.83 1.17 14.12
C ASN A 346 -3.79 -0.14 13.31
N LEU A 347 -4.08 -1.27 13.96
CA LEU A 347 -4.04 -2.56 13.31
C LEU A 347 -4.98 -2.69 12.10
N GLU A 348 -6.04 -1.89 12.07
CA GLU A 348 -7.05 -1.91 11.02
C GLU A 348 -6.84 -0.79 10.00
N PHE A 349 -6.63 0.42 10.47
CA PHE A 349 -6.44 1.60 9.63
C PHE A 349 -4.96 1.90 9.47
N SER A 350 -4.26 1.04 8.76
CA SER A 350 -2.89 1.20 8.33
C SER A 350 -2.74 0.60 6.94
N ASP A 351 -1.99 1.22 6.10
CA ASP A 351 -1.66 0.77 4.75
C ASP A 351 -0.24 0.21 4.63
N ASP A 352 0.47 0.08 5.75
CA ASP A 352 1.81 -0.51 5.79
C ASP A 352 1.83 -2.00 5.47
N LEU A 353 2.84 -2.42 4.74
CA LEU A 353 3.08 -3.83 4.40
C LEU A 353 4.23 -4.46 5.17
N GLU A 354 5.12 -3.65 5.77
CA GLU A 354 6.27 -4.17 6.51
C GLU A 354 5.84 -5.16 7.59
N PRO A 355 6.51 -6.31 7.71
CA PRO A 355 6.20 -7.29 8.74
C PRO A 355 6.29 -6.72 10.15
N THR A 356 5.32 -7.07 11.01
CA THR A 356 5.20 -6.57 12.37
C THR A 356 5.22 -7.66 13.42
N GLN A 357 5.54 -7.29 14.66
CA GLN A 357 5.56 -8.19 15.82
C GLN A 357 4.12 -8.46 16.27
N LEU A 358 3.73 -9.73 16.37
CA LEU A 358 2.36 -10.12 16.70
C LEU A 358 1.92 -9.78 18.13
N GLY A 359 2.82 -9.77 19.08
CA GLY A 359 2.51 -9.57 20.51
C GLY A 359 3.01 -8.25 21.08
N ALA A 360 3.62 -7.39 20.27
CA ALA A 360 4.17 -6.13 20.76
C ALA A 360 3.10 -5.07 20.96
N CYS A 361 3.24 -4.29 22.03
CA CYS A 361 2.41 -3.12 22.30
C CYS A 361 3.28 -1.88 22.14
N ALA A 362 2.94 -0.99 21.25
CA ALA A 362 3.64 0.26 21.08
C ALA A 362 2.91 1.41 21.78
N TYR A 363 1.63 1.53 21.59
CA TYR A 363 0.84 2.66 22.08
C TYR A 363 -0.45 2.21 22.78
N ARG A 364 -1.56 2.01 22.07
CA ARG A 364 -2.87 1.72 22.67
C ARG A 364 -3.23 0.24 22.71
N GLY A 365 -2.53 -0.57 21.99
CA GLY A 365 -2.86 -1.98 21.82
C GLY A 365 -1.64 -2.86 21.74
N CYS A 366 -1.92 -4.13 21.70
CA CYS A 366 -0.94 -5.15 21.43
C CYS A 366 -1.35 -5.90 20.19
N GLY A 367 -0.41 -6.14 19.30
CA GLY A 367 -0.67 -6.91 18.12
C GLY A 367 0.14 -6.45 16.93
N GLY A 368 -0.20 -7.01 15.80
CA GLY A 368 0.40 -6.75 14.52
C GLY A 368 -0.14 -7.78 13.54
N TRP A 369 0.32 -7.73 12.31
CA TRP A 369 -0.10 -8.65 11.25
C TRP A 369 0.97 -9.67 10.89
N GLY A 370 2.09 -9.72 11.60
CA GLY A 370 3.19 -10.64 11.31
C GLY A 370 3.69 -10.45 9.89
N TYR A 371 3.85 -11.54 9.16
CA TYR A 371 4.22 -11.54 7.74
C TYR A 371 3.02 -11.60 6.79
N TYR A 372 1.80 -11.45 7.30
CA TYR A 372 0.59 -11.69 6.51
C TYR A 372 0.55 -10.85 5.22
N TYR A 373 0.72 -9.53 5.32
CA TYR A 373 0.65 -8.64 4.16
C TYR A 373 1.84 -8.80 3.21
N LEU A 374 3.02 -9.11 3.72
CA LEU A 374 4.17 -9.47 2.88
C LEU A 374 3.86 -10.72 2.05
N ASN A 375 3.33 -11.76 2.69
CA ASN A 375 2.98 -13.02 2.04
C ASN A 375 1.82 -12.86 1.05
N LEU A 376 0.81 -12.08 1.44
CA LEU A 376 -0.33 -11.75 0.58
C LEU A 376 0.13 -11.00 -0.67
N THR A 377 0.99 -9.99 -0.51
CA THR A 377 1.58 -9.25 -1.62
C THR A 377 2.38 -10.16 -2.55
N LYS A 378 3.20 -11.05 -1.99
CA LYS A 378 3.96 -12.04 -2.79
C LYS A 378 3.04 -12.95 -3.60
N ALA A 379 1.97 -13.44 -2.99
CA ALA A 379 1.00 -14.29 -3.68
C ALA A 379 0.27 -13.54 -4.80
N ILE A 380 -0.17 -12.30 -4.54
CA ILE A 380 -0.81 -11.43 -5.53
C ILE A 380 0.15 -11.15 -6.71
N LEU A 381 1.39 -10.76 -6.42
CA LEU A 381 2.38 -10.45 -7.46
C LEU A 381 2.74 -11.70 -8.28
N SER A 382 2.82 -12.87 -7.65
CA SER A 382 3.03 -14.12 -8.36
C SER A 382 1.88 -14.44 -9.31
N LEU A 383 0.64 -14.19 -8.89
CA LEU A 383 -0.54 -14.33 -9.73
C LEU A 383 -0.55 -13.29 -10.86
N TYR A 384 -0.26 -12.04 -10.54
CA TYR A 384 -0.22 -10.94 -11.52
C TYR A 384 0.83 -11.17 -12.62
N GLN A 385 1.98 -11.71 -12.26
CA GLN A 385 3.06 -12.03 -13.19
C GLN A 385 2.86 -13.38 -13.91
N GLU A 386 1.76 -14.06 -13.71
CA GLU A 386 1.45 -15.37 -14.30
C GLU A 386 2.46 -16.47 -13.96
N VAL A 387 3.22 -16.30 -12.89
CA VAL A 387 4.19 -17.31 -12.43
C VAL A 387 3.49 -18.58 -11.95
N THR A 388 2.21 -18.46 -11.57
CA THR A 388 1.40 -19.58 -11.09
C THR A 388 -0.08 -19.34 -11.44
N PRO A 389 -0.51 -19.56 -12.69
CA PRO A 389 -1.84 -19.16 -13.17
C PRO A 389 -3.02 -19.89 -12.49
N ASP A 390 -2.74 -20.99 -11.78
CA ASP A 390 -3.77 -21.83 -11.17
C ASP A 390 -4.04 -21.53 -9.70
N ILE A 391 -3.46 -20.47 -9.14
CA ILE A 391 -3.66 -20.17 -7.72
C ILE A 391 -4.93 -19.36 -7.47
N THR A 392 -5.43 -19.48 -6.25
CA THR A 392 -6.48 -18.62 -5.70
C THR A 392 -6.02 -18.04 -4.36
N ILE A 393 -6.35 -16.80 -4.12
CA ILE A 393 -6.15 -16.09 -2.86
C ILE A 393 -7.51 -15.78 -2.27
N LEU A 394 -7.68 -15.98 -0.97
CA LEU A 394 -8.91 -15.75 -0.23
C LEU A 394 -8.63 -14.84 0.95
N ALA A 395 -9.45 -13.83 1.13
CA ALA A 395 -9.46 -12.99 2.30
C ALA A 395 -10.87 -12.94 2.91
N LEU A 396 -10.97 -13.35 4.16
CA LEU A 396 -12.18 -13.24 4.98
C LEU A 396 -12.20 -11.91 5.68
N SER A 397 -13.27 -11.16 5.54
CA SER A 397 -13.50 -9.91 6.24
C SER A 397 -14.70 -9.99 7.17
N ALA A 398 -14.70 -9.12 8.16
CA ALA A 398 -15.83 -8.87 9.04
C ALA A 398 -15.85 -7.38 9.37
N PRO A 399 -16.99 -6.83 9.81
CA PRO A 399 -17.02 -5.49 10.35
C PRO A 399 -15.95 -5.35 11.44
N PHE A 400 -15.19 -4.24 11.36
CA PHE A 400 -14.12 -3.96 12.31
C PHE A 400 -14.64 -3.95 13.75
N GLN A 401 -14.45 -5.06 14.43
CA GLN A 401 -14.74 -5.20 15.86
C GLN A 401 -13.86 -6.30 16.45
N THR A 402 -12.85 -5.91 17.21
CA THR A 402 -12.09 -6.87 18.03
C THR A 402 -12.98 -7.56 19.07
N ILE A 403 -14.06 -6.91 19.47
CA ILE A 403 -15.09 -7.44 20.37
C ILE A 403 -16.46 -7.32 19.71
N VAL A 404 -17.04 -8.42 19.34
CA VAL A 404 -18.39 -8.53 18.79
C VAL A 404 -19.38 -8.58 19.92
N LYS A 405 -20.37 -7.67 19.91
CA LYS A 405 -21.45 -7.58 20.91
C LYS A 405 -22.78 -8.05 20.34
N GLU A 406 -22.93 -7.96 19.06
CA GLU A 406 -24.13 -8.30 18.31
C GLU A 406 -24.31 -9.81 18.25
N LYS A 407 -25.56 -10.27 18.15
CA LYS A 407 -25.90 -11.67 18.02
C LYS A 407 -25.66 -12.22 16.62
N ASP A 408 -25.50 -11.35 15.66
CA ASP A 408 -25.28 -11.71 14.26
C ASP A 408 -24.01 -11.01 13.79
N LEU A 409 -23.06 -11.81 13.31
CA LEU A 409 -21.79 -11.33 12.75
C LEU A 409 -21.86 -11.48 11.22
N PRO A 410 -22.00 -10.37 10.48
CA PRO A 410 -21.88 -10.41 9.03
C PRO A 410 -20.43 -10.67 8.64
N LEU A 411 -20.25 -11.58 7.71
CA LEU A 411 -18.96 -11.98 7.14
C LEU A 411 -19.05 -11.82 5.64
N ASP A 412 -18.03 -11.22 5.06
CA ASP A 412 -17.82 -11.16 3.64
C ASP A 412 -16.43 -11.72 3.31
N TRP A 413 -16.17 -12.10 2.09
CA TRP A 413 -14.86 -12.54 1.64
C TRP A 413 -14.65 -12.25 0.18
N GLU A 414 -13.40 -12.04 -0.16
CA GLU A 414 -12.96 -11.78 -1.51
C GLU A 414 -12.00 -12.87 -1.98
N THR A 415 -12.02 -13.14 -3.26
CA THR A 415 -11.09 -14.06 -3.90
C THR A 415 -10.43 -13.41 -5.10
N LEU A 416 -9.14 -13.68 -5.28
CA LEU A 416 -8.41 -13.30 -6.46
C LEU A 416 -7.80 -14.56 -7.10
N GLY A 417 -7.96 -14.70 -8.42
CA GLY A 417 -7.53 -15.88 -9.14
C GLY A 417 -8.70 -16.77 -9.59
N ASN A 418 -8.55 -18.10 -9.50
CA ASN A 418 -9.59 -19.02 -9.93
C ASN A 418 -10.79 -19.02 -8.99
N ASN A 419 -11.98 -19.10 -9.55
CA ASN A 419 -13.23 -19.11 -8.78
C ASN A 419 -13.44 -20.42 -8.03
N PRO A 420 -13.64 -20.38 -6.71
CA PRO A 420 -14.02 -21.54 -5.93
C PRO A 420 -15.39 -22.09 -6.33
N LYS A 421 -15.57 -23.39 -6.17
CA LYS A 421 -16.85 -24.06 -6.40
C LYS A 421 -17.84 -23.83 -5.25
N SER A 422 -17.33 -23.71 -4.03
CA SER A 422 -18.12 -23.45 -2.82
C SER A 422 -17.16 -23.12 -1.67
N TYR A 423 -17.76 -22.72 -0.53
CA TYR A 423 -17.02 -22.47 0.69
C TYR A 423 -17.60 -23.23 1.87
N THR A 424 -16.74 -23.52 2.86
CA THR A 424 -17.12 -24.05 4.18
C THR A 424 -16.65 -23.07 5.24
N LEU A 425 -17.54 -22.66 6.14
CA LEU A 425 -17.22 -21.83 7.29
C LEU A 425 -17.17 -22.71 8.55
N MET A 426 -16.12 -22.55 9.32
CA MET A 426 -15.91 -23.24 10.59
C MET A 426 -15.76 -22.23 11.73
N LEU A 427 -16.34 -22.53 12.88
CA LEU A 427 -16.16 -21.82 14.14
C LEU A 427 -15.56 -22.79 15.16
N ASP A 428 -14.42 -22.45 15.73
CA ASP A 428 -13.69 -23.26 16.71
C ASP A 428 -13.49 -24.71 16.24
N GLY A 429 -13.16 -24.88 14.96
CA GLY A 429 -12.95 -26.18 14.34
C GLY A 429 -14.22 -26.96 14.01
N ARG A 430 -15.43 -26.38 14.20
CA ARG A 430 -16.71 -27.02 13.88
C ARG A 430 -17.35 -26.35 12.67
N VAL A 431 -17.84 -27.11 11.73
CA VAL A 431 -18.57 -26.60 10.57
C VAL A 431 -19.85 -25.92 11.04
N VAL A 432 -20.02 -24.64 10.70
CA VAL A 432 -21.22 -23.83 10.97
C VAL A 432 -22.01 -23.55 9.70
N ALA A 433 -21.35 -23.55 8.54
CA ALA A 433 -21.98 -23.47 7.24
C ALA A 433 -21.16 -24.24 6.20
N ASP A 434 -21.83 -24.92 5.29
CA ASP A 434 -21.19 -25.74 4.24
C ASP A 434 -21.83 -25.47 2.88
N LYS A 435 -21.03 -25.67 1.82
CA LYS A 435 -21.46 -25.49 0.41
C LYS A 435 -22.02 -24.10 0.12
N LEU A 436 -21.47 -23.07 0.77
CA LEU A 436 -21.81 -21.68 0.45
C LEU A 436 -21.38 -21.37 -0.98
N LEU A 437 -22.25 -20.72 -1.75
CA LEU A 437 -22.02 -20.39 -3.16
C LEU A 437 -21.74 -18.89 -3.37
N GLY A 438 -22.09 -18.06 -2.39
CA GLY A 438 -21.83 -16.62 -2.41
C GLY A 438 -20.55 -16.24 -1.70
N ASN A 439 -20.27 -14.96 -1.64
CA ASN A 439 -19.12 -14.35 -0.98
C ASN A 439 -19.48 -13.67 0.35
N SER A 440 -20.62 -14.01 0.95
CA SER A 440 -21.04 -13.47 2.24
C SER A 440 -21.85 -14.49 3.04
N TYR A 441 -21.84 -14.33 4.37
CA TYR A 441 -22.62 -15.12 5.29
C TYR A 441 -22.85 -14.36 6.60
N THR A 442 -24.05 -14.44 7.17
CA THR A 442 -24.30 -13.93 8.51
C THR A 442 -24.24 -15.05 9.53
N LEU A 443 -23.21 -15.05 10.36
CA LEU A 443 -23.01 -16.01 11.43
C LEU A 443 -23.82 -15.62 12.66
N SER A 444 -24.76 -16.48 13.07
CA SER A 444 -25.48 -16.25 14.34
C SER A 444 -24.66 -16.70 15.55
N LEU A 445 -24.43 -15.77 16.46
CA LEU A 445 -23.71 -15.96 17.72
C LEU A 445 -24.66 -16.27 18.89
N ALA A 446 -25.97 -16.40 18.66
CA ALA A 446 -26.96 -16.57 19.73
C ALA A 446 -26.70 -17.82 20.61
N ALA A 447 -26.09 -18.85 20.09
CA ALA A 447 -25.73 -20.07 20.79
C ALA A 447 -24.22 -20.20 21.09
N VAL A 448 -23.45 -19.16 20.76
CA VAL A 448 -22.00 -19.13 20.98
C VAL A 448 -21.72 -18.59 22.38
N PRO A 449 -20.91 -19.27 23.21
CA PRO A 449 -20.57 -18.74 24.53
C PRO A 449 -19.73 -17.46 24.42
N PRO A 450 -19.79 -16.55 25.38
CA PRO A 450 -18.85 -15.43 25.44
C PRO A 450 -17.41 -15.92 25.56
N GLY A 451 -16.50 -15.25 24.85
CA GLY A 451 -15.08 -15.58 24.88
C GLY A 451 -14.37 -15.33 23.55
N LYS A 452 -13.15 -15.85 23.42
CA LYS A 452 -12.38 -15.83 22.20
C LYS A 452 -12.80 -16.98 21.29
N HIS A 453 -12.94 -16.69 20.03
CA HIS A 453 -13.35 -17.61 19.00
C HIS A 453 -12.46 -17.50 17.78
N HIS A 454 -12.36 -18.58 17.03
CA HIS A 454 -11.59 -18.69 15.80
C HIS A 454 -12.49 -19.10 14.64
N LEU A 455 -12.48 -18.30 13.58
CA LEU A 455 -13.15 -18.60 12.31
C LEU A 455 -12.14 -19.08 11.29
N THR A 456 -12.53 -20.09 10.52
CA THR A 456 -11.80 -20.56 9.34
C THR A 456 -12.77 -20.63 8.17
N LEU A 457 -12.46 -19.96 7.08
CA LEU A 457 -13.14 -20.09 5.81
C LEU A 457 -12.29 -20.92 4.86
N ILE A 458 -12.88 -21.92 4.22
CA ILE A 458 -12.20 -22.85 3.30
C ILE A 458 -12.87 -22.72 1.93
N ALA A 459 -12.08 -22.44 0.89
CA ALA A 459 -12.54 -22.43 -0.49
C ALA A 459 -12.28 -23.78 -1.16
N HIS A 460 -13.28 -24.33 -1.85
CA HIS A 460 -13.22 -25.64 -2.48
C HIS A 460 -13.08 -25.59 -3.99
N GLY A 461 -12.36 -26.57 -4.54
CA GLY A 461 -12.16 -26.72 -5.99
C GLY A 461 -11.08 -25.83 -6.54
N VAL A 462 -10.32 -25.20 -5.66
CA VAL A 462 -9.17 -24.32 -5.95
C VAL A 462 -8.02 -24.66 -5.03
N HIS A 463 -6.85 -24.13 -5.31
CA HIS A 463 -5.66 -24.32 -4.49
C HIS A 463 -4.77 -23.06 -4.50
N THR A 464 -3.83 -23.02 -3.58
CA THR A 464 -2.76 -22.03 -3.51
C THR A 464 -1.41 -22.71 -3.31
N TYR A 465 -0.33 -21.97 -3.49
CA TYR A 465 1.02 -22.42 -3.12
C TYR A 465 1.59 -21.57 -1.96
N PHE A 466 0.79 -20.68 -1.37
CA PHE A 466 1.20 -19.79 -0.31
C PHE A 466 0.40 -20.04 0.96
N ASP A 467 1.11 -20.20 2.07
CA ASP A 467 0.49 -20.20 3.39
C ASP A 467 0.33 -18.75 3.85
N LEU A 468 -0.87 -18.24 3.84
CA LEU A 468 -1.19 -16.86 4.23
C LEU A 468 -1.46 -16.72 5.73
N SER A 469 -1.16 -17.74 6.53
CA SER A 469 -1.30 -17.64 7.98
C SER A 469 -0.43 -16.51 8.53
N PRO A 470 -0.97 -15.62 9.38
CA PRO A 470 -0.17 -14.64 10.09
C PRO A 470 1.01 -15.30 10.80
N ALA A 471 2.15 -14.66 10.86
CA ALA A 471 3.37 -15.13 11.54
C ALA A 471 4.24 -16.17 10.80
N LYS A 472 3.98 -16.46 9.54
CA LYS A 472 4.93 -17.25 8.76
C LYS A 472 5.53 -16.45 7.63
N LEU A 473 6.86 -16.46 7.56
CA LEU A 473 7.56 -16.10 6.33
C LEU A 473 7.35 -17.25 5.35
N THR A 474 6.51 -17.06 4.35
CA THR A 474 6.15 -18.15 3.47
C THR A 474 7.23 -18.36 2.42
N THR A 475 7.91 -19.47 2.53
CA THR A 475 8.46 -20.10 1.34
C THR A 475 7.30 -20.70 0.54
N ARG A 476 7.28 -20.45 -0.76
CA ARG A 476 6.31 -21.09 -1.66
C ARG A 476 6.34 -22.60 -1.46
N SER A 477 5.20 -23.22 -1.21
CA SER A 477 5.06 -24.66 -1.15
C SER A 477 5.33 -25.29 -2.53
N SER A 478 6.03 -26.41 -2.55
CA SER A 478 6.18 -27.23 -3.77
C SER A 478 4.93 -28.05 -4.10
N GLN A 479 3.97 -28.12 -3.19
CA GLN A 479 2.72 -28.84 -3.35
C GLN A 479 1.53 -27.90 -3.19
N PRO A 480 0.42 -28.13 -3.92
CA PRO A 480 -0.80 -27.37 -3.74
C PRO A 480 -1.29 -27.43 -2.28
N LEU A 481 -1.67 -26.28 -1.75
CA LEU A 481 -2.25 -26.11 -0.43
C LEU A 481 -3.75 -25.82 -0.54
N PRO A 482 -4.55 -26.19 0.48
CA PRO A 482 -5.92 -25.69 0.60
C PRO A 482 -5.94 -24.16 0.64
N VAL A 483 -6.97 -23.56 0.07
CA VAL A 483 -7.21 -22.11 0.14
C VAL A 483 -8.06 -21.85 1.37
N THR A 484 -7.46 -21.23 2.38
CA THR A 484 -8.12 -20.90 3.64
C THR A 484 -7.85 -19.45 4.03
N SER A 485 -8.78 -18.87 4.78
CA SER A 485 -8.57 -17.60 5.49
C SER A 485 -9.07 -17.74 6.91
N GLU A 486 -8.36 -17.15 7.85
CA GLU A 486 -8.60 -17.31 9.29
C GLU A 486 -8.79 -15.95 9.97
N MET A 487 -9.65 -15.91 10.98
CA MET A 487 -9.94 -14.72 11.76
C MET A 487 -10.22 -15.06 13.21
N ASP A 488 -9.60 -14.31 14.13
CA ASP A 488 -9.91 -14.36 15.56
C ASP A 488 -10.82 -13.22 15.96
N PHE A 489 -11.79 -13.48 16.83
CA PHE A 489 -12.63 -12.45 17.44
C PHE A 489 -13.00 -12.81 18.88
N ALA A 490 -13.39 -11.81 19.67
CA ALA A 490 -13.95 -12.00 20.99
C ALA A 490 -15.47 -11.72 20.96
N TYR A 491 -16.29 -12.64 21.45
CA TYR A 491 -17.72 -12.41 21.62
C TYR A 491 -18.02 -12.01 23.05
N SER A 492 -18.69 -10.86 23.24
CA SER A 492 -19.04 -10.33 24.55
C SER A 492 -20.38 -9.58 24.51
N PRO A 493 -21.52 -10.30 24.55
CA PRO A 493 -22.83 -9.70 24.42
C PRO A 493 -23.18 -8.70 25.55
N ASP A 494 -22.52 -8.82 26.69
CA ASP A 494 -22.80 -7.99 27.89
C ASP A 494 -21.78 -6.85 28.09
N ALA A 495 -20.82 -6.65 27.17
CA ALA A 495 -19.84 -5.60 27.31
C ALA A 495 -20.54 -4.22 27.25
N ARG A 496 -20.56 -3.52 28.38
CA ARG A 496 -21.04 -2.12 28.43
C ARG A 496 -20.13 -1.26 27.58
N GLN A 497 -20.71 -0.32 26.86
CA GLN A 497 -19.94 0.74 26.21
C GLN A 497 -19.23 1.54 27.31
N ASN A 498 -17.91 1.43 27.38
CA ASN A 498 -17.09 2.36 28.16
C ASN A 498 -16.67 3.52 27.27
#